data_163f5d64163f6068ffdb5b6238f3a2b0
#
_entry.id   163f5d64163f6068ffdb5b6238f3a2b0
#
_cell.length_a   1.000
_cell.length_b   1.000
_cell.length_c   1.000
_cell.angle_alpha   90.00
_cell.angle_beta   90.00
_cell.angle_gamma   90.00
#
_symmetry.space_group_name_H-M   'P 1'
#
loop_
_entity.id
_entity.type
_entity.pdbx_description
1 polymer ?
#
loop_
_entity_poly.entity_id
_entity_poly.type
_entity_poly.pdbx_seq_one_letter_code
_entity_poly.pdbx_strand_id
1 'polypeptide(L)'
;FSGSLEANLMESRLILIHQLLKLGVAAVVSSTLVRSKEFKFLLYREERTFRQKVYLVLWFALPIMVGVWIRIVQKNFLAGDLSFETALLLGVIGGRWTGSLGGFLFALPALLHGEWAAMPFDMLSGFLAGQIRTMAVDKDDIWSFSPFIDESIIRLIRRNLPRPRLFDWQIMFFWTVIGLRFVQTELIKHFQHSIFSIESPDNYW
;
A
#
# COMPACT_ATOMS: atom_id res chain seq x y z
N PHE A 1 7.26 -27.46 -25.93
CA PHE A 1 7.69 -26.05 -26.00
C PHE A 1 6.53 -25.06 -26.17
N SER A 2 5.47 -25.40 -26.90
CA SER A 2 4.30 -24.51 -27.07
C SER A 2 3.45 -24.39 -25.80
N GLY A 3 3.23 -25.45 -25.06
CA GLY A 3 2.39 -25.44 -23.85
C GLY A 3 2.95 -24.59 -22.70
N SER A 4 4.28 -24.54 -22.53
CA SER A 4 4.89 -23.71 -21.50
C SER A 4 4.81 -22.21 -21.83
N LEU A 5 4.84 -21.86 -23.11
CA LEU A 5 4.73 -20.48 -23.56
C LEU A 5 3.30 -19.95 -23.40
N GLU A 6 2.31 -20.80 -23.72
CA GLU A 6 0.89 -20.45 -23.52
C GLU A 6 0.53 -20.32 -22.05
N ALA A 7 1.04 -21.19 -21.18
CA ALA A 7 0.85 -21.09 -19.73
C ALA A 7 1.44 -19.78 -19.17
N ASN A 8 2.66 -19.42 -19.56
CA ASN A 8 3.29 -18.17 -19.14
C ASN A 8 2.55 -16.93 -19.65
N LEU A 9 2.00 -16.97 -20.86
CA LEU A 9 1.20 -15.86 -21.41
C LEU A 9 -0.14 -15.73 -20.69
N MET A 10 -0.77 -16.83 -20.32
CA MET A 10 -2.01 -16.83 -19.55
C MET A 10 -1.80 -16.28 -18.13
N GLU A 11 -0.74 -16.70 -17.46
CA GLU A 11 -0.37 -16.19 -16.14
C GLU A 11 -0.08 -14.68 -16.19
N SER A 12 0.68 -14.22 -17.17
CA SER A 12 0.96 -12.79 -17.37
C SER A 12 -0.30 -11.96 -17.60
N ARG A 13 -1.27 -12.49 -18.37
CA ARG A 13 -2.58 -11.83 -18.61
C ARG A 13 -3.40 -11.76 -17.33
N LEU A 14 -3.43 -12.81 -16.51
CA LEU A 14 -4.14 -12.82 -15.25
C LEU A 14 -3.56 -11.79 -14.27
N ILE A 15 -2.24 -11.69 -14.19
CA ILE A 15 -1.55 -10.68 -13.36
C ILE A 15 -1.95 -9.26 -13.82
N LEU A 16 -1.93 -8.98 -15.12
CA LEU A 16 -2.33 -7.68 -15.66
C LEU A 16 -3.79 -7.34 -15.34
N ILE A 17 -4.70 -8.30 -15.51
CA ILE A 17 -6.12 -8.11 -15.18
C ILE A 17 -6.28 -7.78 -13.69
N HIS A 18 -5.61 -8.49 -12.79
CA HIS A 18 -5.65 -8.21 -11.37
C HIS A 18 -5.13 -6.81 -11.03
N GLN A 19 -4.05 -6.39 -11.66
CA GLN A 19 -3.49 -5.04 -11.44
C GLN A 19 -4.44 -3.94 -11.95
N LEU A 20 -5.06 -4.13 -13.12
CA LEU A 20 -6.06 -3.21 -13.67
C LEU A 20 -7.30 -3.11 -12.79
N LEU A 21 -7.80 -4.24 -12.29
CA LEU A 21 -8.93 -4.28 -11.35
C LEU A 21 -8.59 -3.55 -10.05
N LYS A 22 -7.39 -3.78 -9.50
CA LYS A 22 -6.92 -3.12 -8.29
C LYS A 22 -6.84 -1.60 -8.47
N LEU A 23 -6.31 -1.17 -9.62
CA LEU A 23 -6.28 0.25 -9.98
C LEU A 23 -7.69 0.85 -10.11
N GLY A 24 -8.62 0.11 -10.73
CA GLY A 24 -10.02 0.51 -10.84
C GLY A 24 -10.69 0.69 -9.48
N VAL A 25 -10.51 -0.27 -8.57
CA VAL A 25 -11.04 -0.18 -7.19
C VAL A 25 -10.44 1.02 -6.45
N ALA A 26 -9.12 1.22 -6.55
CA ALA A 26 -8.45 2.36 -5.94
C ALA A 26 -8.98 3.70 -6.49
N ALA A 27 -9.22 3.79 -7.80
CA ALA A 27 -9.77 4.99 -8.43
C ALA A 27 -11.20 5.29 -7.95
N VAL A 28 -12.06 4.26 -7.83
CA VAL A 28 -13.43 4.41 -7.31
C VAL A 28 -13.42 4.88 -5.85
N VAL A 29 -12.62 4.24 -5.00
CA VAL A 29 -12.48 4.62 -3.58
C VAL A 29 -11.99 6.05 -3.47
N SER A 30 -10.92 6.42 -4.17
CA SER A 30 -10.36 7.77 -4.16
C SER A 30 -11.37 8.81 -4.67
N SER A 31 -12.06 8.53 -5.77
CA SER A 31 -13.09 9.42 -6.34
C SER A 31 -14.24 9.66 -5.37
N THR A 32 -14.65 8.61 -4.64
CA THR A 32 -15.72 8.71 -3.65
C THR A 32 -15.30 9.55 -2.44
N LEU A 33 -14.11 9.31 -1.91
CA LEU A 33 -13.56 10.05 -0.78
C LEU A 33 -13.36 11.53 -1.10
N VAL A 34 -12.82 11.85 -2.28
CA VAL A 34 -12.55 13.24 -2.71
C VAL A 34 -13.83 14.05 -2.94
N ARG A 35 -15.00 13.44 -3.06
CA ARG A 35 -16.28 14.17 -3.13
C ARG A 35 -16.66 14.82 -1.80
N SER A 36 -16.22 14.28 -0.66
CA SER A 36 -16.48 14.86 0.66
C SER A 36 -15.61 16.10 0.91
N LYS A 37 -16.27 17.22 1.29
CA LYS A 37 -15.58 18.45 1.67
C LYS A 37 -14.76 18.27 2.96
N GLU A 38 -15.30 17.49 3.90
CA GLU A 38 -14.66 17.20 5.18
C GLU A 38 -13.39 16.39 4.98
N PHE A 39 -13.45 15.38 4.11
CA PHE A 39 -12.28 14.56 3.76
C PHE A 39 -11.18 15.42 3.12
N LYS A 40 -11.54 16.28 2.16
CA LYS A 40 -10.56 17.21 1.53
C LYS A 40 -9.91 18.11 2.57
N PHE A 41 -10.69 18.68 3.48
CA PHE A 41 -10.16 19.53 4.54
C PHE A 41 -9.16 18.78 5.42
N LEU A 42 -9.46 17.51 5.78
CA LEU A 42 -8.56 16.67 6.56
C LEU A 42 -7.30 16.29 5.76
N LEU A 43 -7.44 16.08 4.44
CA LEU A 43 -6.34 15.66 3.58
C LEU A 43 -5.32 16.77 3.36
N TYR A 44 -5.76 18.01 3.14
CA TYR A 44 -4.88 19.14 2.83
C TYR A 44 -4.28 19.82 4.08
N ARG A 45 -4.73 19.46 5.26
CA ARG A 45 -4.22 20.08 6.48
C ARG A 45 -2.87 19.44 6.84
N GLU A 46 -1.80 20.24 6.94
CA GLU A 46 -0.46 19.75 7.30
C GLU A 46 -0.37 19.35 8.78
N GLU A 47 -0.83 20.23 9.67
CA GLU A 47 -0.85 19.95 11.09
C GLU A 47 -2.22 19.46 11.53
N ARG A 48 -2.27 18.16 11.86
CA ARG A 48 -3.49 17.49 12.31
C ARG A 48 -3.43 17.20 13.80
N THR A 49 -4.49 17.57 14.51
CA THR A 49 -4.70 17.10 15.87
C THR A 49 -4.93 15.61 15.91
N PHE A 50 -4.73 14.95 17.04
CA PHE A 50 -4.94 13.50 17.15
C PHE A 50 -6.35 13.08 16.72
N ARG A 51 -7.38 13.84 17.10
CA ARG A 51 -8.77 13.57 16.66
C ARG A 51 -8.91 13.60 15.14
N GLN A 52 -8.30 14.58 14.47
CA GLN A 52 -8.34 14.69 13.02
C GLN A 52 -7.61 13.54 12.32
N LYS A 53 -6.52 13.03 12.92
CA LYS A 53 -5.83 11.82 12.43
C LYS A 53 -6.73 10.60 12.51
N VAL A 54 -7.45 10.43 13.62
CA VAL A 54 -8.42 9.35 13.78
C VAL A 54 -9.57 9.47 12.76
N TYR A 55 -10.13 10.67 12.57
CA TYR A 55 -11.17 10.88 11.55
C TYR A 55 -10.66 10.56 10.13
N LEU A 56 -9.43 10.95 9.81
CA LEU A 56 -8.83 10.62 8.51
C LEU A 56 -8.75 9.10 8.31
N VAL A 57 -8.30 8.37 9.33
CA VAL A 57 -8.24 6.90 9.27
C VAL A 57 -9.64 6.31 9.11
N LEU A 58 -10.64 6.80 9.82
CA LEU A 58 -12.02 6.29 9.74
C LEU A 58 -12.63 6.49 8.35
N TRP A 59 -12.33 7.59 7.66
CA TRP A 59 -12.78 7.81 6.29
C TRP A 59 -12.24 6.76 5.32
N PHE A 60 -10.99 6.33 5.49
CA PHE A 60 -10.41 5.24 4.71
C PHE A 60 -10.87 3.86 5.20
N ALA A 61 -11.12 3.70 6.50
CA ALA A 61 -11.39 2.40 7.10
C ALA A 61 -12.61 1.72 6.46
N LEU A 62 -13.70 2.44 6.27
CA LEU A 62 -14.95 1.88 5.78
C LEU A 62 -14.79 1.23 4.39
N PRO A 63 -14.35 1.94 3.34
CA PRO A 63 -14.20 1.34 2.01
C PRO A 63 -13.11 0.26 1.97
N ILE A 64 -12.02 0.41 2.72
CA ILE A 64 -10.95 -0.58 2.73
C ILE A 64 -11.37 -1.86 3.44
N MET A 65 -12.01 -1.77 4.60
CA MET A 65 -12.55 -2.95 5.31
C MET A 65 -13.56 -3.71 4.47
N VAL A 66 -14.42 -3.02 3.72
CA VAL A 66 -15.34 -3.65 2.76
C VAL A 66 -14.57 -4.38 1.66
N GLY A 67 -13.51 -3.78 1.13
CA GLY A 67 -12.64 -4.41 0.13
C GLY A 67 -11.97 -5.68 0.66
N VAL A 68 -11.41 -5.63 1.86
CA VAL A 68 -10.82 -6.79 2.54
C VAL A 68 -11.87 -7.88 2.79
N TRP A 69 -13.08 -7.50 3.22
CA TRP A 69 -14.19 -8.42 3.41
C TRP A 69 -14.58 -9.13 2.11
N ILE A 70 -14.71 -8.38 1.00
CA ILE A 70 -15.01 -8.95 -0.32
C ILE A 70 -13.92 -9.96 -0.74
N ARG A 71 -12.63 -9.62 -0.53
CA ARG A 71 -11.52 -10.55 -0.78
C ARG A 71 -11.69 -11.87 -0.02
N ILE A 72 -12.01 -11.78 1.27
CA ILE A 72 -12.18 -12.96 2.13
C ILE A 72 -13.34 -13.83 1.65
N VAL A 73 -14.49 -13.22 1.36
CA VAL A 73 -15.70 -13.94 0.94
C VAL A 73 -15.54 -14.57 -0.44
N GLN A 74 -14.91 -13.87 -1.37
CA GLN A 74 -14.70 -14.33 -2.75
C GLN A 74 -13.34 -15.00 -2.98
N LYS A 75 -12.64 -15.37 -1.93
CA LYS A 75 -11.34 -16.09 -1.83
C LYS A 75 -10.25 -15.76 -2.88
N ASN A 76 -10.60 -15.40 -4.10
CA ASN A 76 -9.68 -15.08 -5.21
C ASN A 76 -9.71 -13.61 -5.67
N PHE A 77 -10.53 -12.76 -5.05
CA PHE A 77 -10.62 -11.36 -5.44
C PHE A 77 -9.59 -10.48 -4.74
N LEU A 78 -8.31 -10.77 -4.95
CA LEU A 78 -7.18 -10.01 -4.38
C LEU A 78 -7.19 -8.52 -4.75
N ALA A 79 -7.84 -8.16 -5.86
CA ALA A 79 -7.96 -6.77 -6.31
C ALA A 79 -8.75 -5.88 -5.35
N GLY A 80 -9.61 -6.44 -4.50
CA GLY A 80 -10.35 -5.69 -3.49
C GLY A 80 -9.52 -5.29 -2.29
N ASP A 81 -8.39 -5.97 -2.05
CA ASP A 81 -7.55 -5.70 -0.88
C ASP A 81 -6.55 -4.58 -1.17
N LEU A 82 -6.82 -3.45 -0.59
CA LEU A 82 -5.99 -2.25 -0.62
C LEU A 82 -5.45 -1.90 0.77
N SER A 83 -5.50 -2.82 1.74
CA SER A 83 -5.10 -2.57 3.13
C SER A 83 -3.65 -2.10 3.24
N PHE A 84 -2.75 -2.83 2.63
CA PHE A 84 -1.32 -2.53 2.61
C PHE A 84 -1.01 -1.17 1.99
N GLU A 85 -1.50 -0.91 0.76
CA GLU A 85 -1.25 0.34 0.05
C GLU A 85 -1.83 1.54 0.79
N THR A 86 -3.02 1.36 1.37
CA THR A 86 -3.68 2.45 2.09
C THR A 86 -3.02 2.69 3.44
N ALA A 87 -2.51 1.66 4.13
CA ALA A 87 -1.74 1.82 5.36
C ALA A 87 -0.44 2.61 5.09
N LEU A 88 0.29 2.28 4.01
CA LEU A 88 1.45 3.06 3.55
C LEU A 88 1.08 4.51 3.24
N LEU A 89 0.01 4.73 2.46
CA LEU A 89 -0.47 6.05 2.10
C LEU A 89 -0.81 6.90 3.33
N LEU A 90 -1.55 6.32 4.28
CA LEU A 90 -1.87 6.98 5.54
C LEU A 90 -0.63 7.29 6.38
N GLY A 91 0.37 6.42 6.36
CA GLY A 91 1.66 6.68 6.99
C GLY A 91 2.32 7.93 6.40
N VAL A 92 2.39 8.02 5.07
CA VAL A 92 2.97 9.17 4.38
C VAL A 92 2.14 10.45 4.58
N ILE A 93 0.81 10.38 4.58
CA ILE A 93 -0.06 11.55 4.75
C ILE A 93 -0.15 12.02 6.20
N GLY A 94 -0.33 11.09 7.13
CA GLY A 94 -0.69 11.37 8.52
C GLY A 94 0.43 11.16 9.54
N GLY A 95 1.54 10.53 9.12
CA GLY A 95 2.66 10.16 9.98
C GLY A 95 2.50 8.77 10.62
N ARG A 96 3.54 8.34 11.35
CA ARG A 96 3.68 6.97 11.88
C ARG A 96 2.48 6.43 12.64
N TRP A 97 1.87 7.23 13.50
CA TRP A 97 0.72 6.80 14.30
C TRP A 97 -0.54 6.63 13.46
N THR A 98 -0.73 7.50 12.46
CA THR A 98 -1.90 7.43 11.57
C THR A 98 -1.81 6.21 10.65
N GLY A 99 -0.62 5.93 10.10
CA GLY A 99 -0.38 4.75 9.28
C GLY A 99 -0.53 3.45 10.07
N SER A 100 0.03 3.38 11.28
CA SER A 100 -0.09 2.20 12.14
C SER A 100 -1.54 1.95 12.57
N LEU A 101 -2.28 3.00 12.96
CA LEU A 101 -3.70 2.90 13.32
C LEU A 101 -4.55 2.46 12.11
N GLY A 102 -4.23 3.00 10.93
CA GLY A 102 -4.89 2.58 9.68
C GLY A 102 -4.66 1.11 9.39
N GLY A 103 -3.40 0.66 9.41
CA GLY A 103 -3.07 -0.75 9.21
C GLY A 103 -3.77 -1.69 10.20
N PHE A 104 -3.86 -1.29 11.46
CA PHE A 104 -4.63 -2.02 12.46
C PHE A 104 -6.11 -2.16 12.07
N LEU A 105 -6.78 -1.04 11.76
CA LEU A 105 -8.22 -1.05 11.44
C LEU A 105 -8.51 -1.80 10.15
N PHE A 106 -7.69 -1.64 9.11
CA PHE A 106 -7.90 -2.28 7.81
C PHE A 106 -7.77 -3.79 7.88
N ALA A 107 -6.86 -4.29 8.73
CA ALA A 107 -6.63 -5.71 8.91
C ALA A 107 -7.66 -6.39 9.85
N LEU A 108 -8.56 -5.66 10.51
CA LEU A 108 -9.54 -6.26 11.41
C LEU A 108 -10.41 -7.34 10.75
N PRO A 109 -10.96 -7.16 9.54
CA PRO A 109 -11.74 -8.22 8.90
C PRO A 109 -10.89 -9.47 8.64
N ALA A 110 -9.64 -9.30 8.24
CA ALA A 110 -8.70 -10.39 8.01
C ALA A 110 -8.37 -11.16 9.32
N LEU A 111 -8.12 -10.43 10.40
CA LEU A 111 -7.87 -10.99 11.72
C LEU A 111 -9.04 -11.86 12.21
N LEU A 112 -10.28 -11.39 12.03
CA LEU A 112 -11.49 -12.13 12.43
C LEU A 112 -11.68 -13.45 11.66
N HIS A 113 -11.05 -13.57 10.48
CA HIS A 113 -11.07 -14.78 9.65
C HIS A 113 -9.81 -15.63 9.77
N GLY A 114 -8.97 -15.35 10.76
CA GLY A 114 -7.79 -16.16 11.08
C GLY A 114 -6.49 -15.71 10.43
N GLU A 115 -6.49 -14.63 9.64
CA GLU A 115 -5.30 -14.06 9.04
C GLU A 115 -4.57 -13.12 10.02
N TRP A 116 -4.10 -13.70 11.12
CA TRP A 116 -3.54 -12.92 12.24
C TRP A 116 -2.26 -12.17 11.90
N ALA A 117 -1.48 -12.63 10.90
CA ALA A 117 -0.21 -12.01 10.52
C ALA A 117 -0.40 -10.78 9.60
N ALA A 118 -1.58 -10.61 8.98
CA ALA A 118 -1.90 -9.43 8.18
C ALA A 118 -1.89 -8.16 9.05
N MET A 119 -2.44 -8.24 10.27
CA MET A 119 -2.54 -7.08 11.16
C MET A 119 -1.17 -6.49 11.55
N PRO A 120 -0.22 -7.24 12.14
CA PRO A 120 1.09 -6.68 12.47
C PRO A 120 1.87 -6.22 11.23
N PHE A 121 1.67 -6.88 10.09
CA PHE A 121 2.32 -6.50 8.84
C PHE A 121 1.82 -5.14 8.32
N ASP A 122 0.51 -4.93 8.26
CA ASP A 122 -0.08 -3.66 7.80
C ASP A 122 0.22 -2.51 8.78
N MET A 123 0.19 -2.79 10.09
CA MET A 123 0.59 -1.82 11.11
C MET A 123 2.05 -1.39 10.95
N LEU A 124 2.96 -2.35 10.75
CA LEU A 124 4.38 -2.09 10.55
C LEU A 124 4.61 -1.30 9.26
N SER A 125 3.94 -1.67 8.19
CA SER A 125 4.04 -1.00 6.90
C SER A 125 3.63 0.47 6.99
N GLY A 126 2.49 0.76 7.62
CA GLY A 126 2.02 2.12 7.86
C GLY A 126 2.94 2.91 8.80
N PHE A 127 3.49 2.25 9.83
CA PHE A 127 4.46 2.86 10.74
C PHE A 127 5.75 3.26 10.02
N LEU A 128 6.33 2.35 9.21
CA LEU A 128 7.57 2.61 8.47
C LEU A 128 7.40 3.74 7.45
N ALA A 129 6.31 3.75 6.70
CA ALA A 129 6.00 4.83 5.78
C ALA A 129 5.89 6.18 6.49
N GLY A 130 5.23 6.22 7.64
CA GLY A 130 5.12 7.41 8.48
C GLY A 130 6.43 7.81 9.15
N GLN A 131 7.31 6.86 9.44
CA GLN A 131 8.64 7.13 9.96
C GLN A 131 9.51 7.84 8.91
N ILE A 132 9.48 7.37 7.66
CA ILE A 132 10.19 8.00 6.55
C ILE A 132 9.74 9.46 6.40
N ARG A 133 8.41 9.70 6.46
CA ARG A 133 7.89 11.07 6.44
C ARG A 133 8.43 11.94 7.57
N THR A 134 8.52 11.41 8.79
CA THR A 134 8.99 12.20 9.95
C THR A 134 10.48 12.50 9.87
N MET A 135 11.24 11.68 9.14
CA MET A 135 12.69 11.87 8.92
C MET A 135 12.98 12.76 7.71
N ALA A 136 12.05 12.89 6.77
CA ALA A 136 12.21 13.78 5.64
C ALA A 136 12.25 15.23 6.09
N VAL A 137 13.27 15.97 5.65
CA VAL A 137 13.47 17.39 5.95
C VAL A 137 12.36 18.21 5.30
N ASP A 138 12.00 17.85 4.08
CA ASP A 138 10.92 18.46 3.33
C ASP A 138 9.87 17.40 3.01
N LYS A 139 8.64 17.61 3.47
CA LYS A 139 7.56 16.62 3.31
C LYS A 139 7.13 16.48 1.86
N ASP A 140 7.33 17.52 1.09
CA ASP A 140 6.98 17.56 -0.34
C ASP A 140 7.97 16.76 -1.19
N ASP A 141 9.19 16.54 -0.72
CA ASP A 141 10.18 15.72 -1.40
C ASP A 141 9.70 14.27 -1.64
N ILE A 142 8.85 13.75 -0.77
CA ILE A 142 8.31 12.39 -0.89
C ILE A 142 7.33 12.28 -2.05
N TRP A 143 6.61 13.37 -2.37
CA TRP A 143 5.57 13.39 -3.40
C TRP A 143 6.09 13.81 -4.77
N SER A 144 7.27 14.38 -4.85
CA SER A 144 7.84 14.88 -6.10
C SER A 144 8.41 13.79 -7.00
N PHE A 145 8.23 12.50 -6.60
CA PHE A 145 8.68 11.36 -7.38
C PHE A 145 7.85 11.20 -8.65
N SER A 146 8.47 11.42 -9.79
CA SER A 146 7.95 11.04 -11.09
C SER A 146 8.63 9.74 -11.54
N PRO A 147 7.92 8.60 -11.59
CA PRO A 147 8.52 7.34 -12.04
C PRO A 147 8.81 7.33 -13.54
N PHE A 148 8.31 8.31 -14.28
CA PHE A 148 8.29 8.31 -15.76
C PHE A 148 9.35 9.15 -16.42
N ILE A 149 10.36 9.52 -15.91
CA ILE A 149 11.39 10.30 -16.55
C ILE A 149 11.77 11.32 -15.58
N ASP A 150 12.86 11.26 -15.09
CA ASP A 150 13.45 12.47 -15.18
C ASP A 150 14.50 12.81 -14.27
N GLU A 151 14.82 13.84 -14.49
CA GLU A 151 15.62 14.80 -13.76
C GLU A 151 16.13 14.30 -12.40
N SER A 152 15.37 13.43 -11.67
CA SER A 152 15.81 12.87 -10.41
C SER A 152 16.96 11.89 -10.57
N ILE A 153 16.92 10.99 -11.56
CA ILE A 153 18.03 10.07 -11.84
C ILE A 153 19.14 10.84 -12.56
N ILE A 154 18.77 11.73 -13.49
CA ILE A 154 19.74 12.58 -14.19
C ILE A 154 20.32 13.64 -13.25
N ARG A 155 19.54 14.19 -12.32
CA ARG A 155 20.02 15.06 -11.24
C ARG A 155 20.90 14.30 -10.26
N LEU A 156 20.58 13.03 -9.92
CA LEU A 156 21.41 12.18 -9.09
C LEU A 156 22.77 11.93 -9.77
N ILE A 157 22.77 11.62 -11.07
CA ILE A 157 23.98 11.40 -11.87
C ILE A 157 24.74 12.73 -12.10
N ARG A 158 24.05 13.83 -12.34
CA ARG A 158 24.65 15.14 -12.61
C ARG A 158 25.08 15.88 -11.35
N ARG A 159 24.51 15.54 -10.18
CA ARG A 159 24.80 16.10 -8.88
C ARG A 159 25.97 15.41 -8.16
N ASN A 160 26.77 14.67 -8.89
CA ASN A 160 27.97 13.98 -8.40
C ASN A 160 29.13 14.94 -8.11
N LEU A 161 28.84 16.13 -7.58
CA LEU A 161 29.80 17.13 -7.09
C LEU A 161 29.33 17.68 -5.72
N PRO A 162 30.18 18.04 -4.83
CA PRO A 162 30.58 17.45 -3.56
C PRO A 162 29.77 17.90 -2.36
N ARG A 163 28.51 17.56 -2.27
CA ARG A 163 27.76 17.49 -1.02
C ARG A 163 26.81 16.30 -1.13
N PRO A 164 27.17 15.14 -0.60
CA PRO A 164 26.25 14.03 -0.54
C PRO A 164 25.14 14.39 0.45
N ARG A 165 23.99 14.87 -0.02
CA ARG A 165 22.75 14.58 0.64
C ARG A 165 22.53 13.09 0.43
N LEU A 166 23.15 12.29 1.30
CA LEU A 166 23.35 10.84 1.18
C LEU A 166 22.05 10.03 1.19
N PHE A 167 20.89 10.67 1.35
CA PHE A 167 19.61 10.00 1.36
C PHE A 167 18.57 10.86 0.64
N ASP A 168 18.23 10.44 -0.56
CA ASP A 168 17.01 10.89 -1.21
C ASP A 168 15.85 10.12 -0.59
N TRP A 169 15.00 10.81 0.15
CA TRP A 169 13.88 10.22 0.89
C TRP A 169 12.90 9.47 -0.01
N GLN A 170 12.81 9.84 -1.28
CA GLN A 170 12.03 9.17 -2.31
C GLN A 170 12.58 7.78 -2.60
N ILE A 171 13.90 7.69 -2.79
CA ILE A 171 14.59 6.43 -3.04
C ILE A 171 14.43 5.51 -1.84
N MET A 172 14.58 6.05 -0.63
CA MET A 172 14.38 5.29 0.59
C MET A 172 12.96 4.78 0.74
N PHE A 173 11.96 5.60 0.42
CA PHE A 173 10.55 5.19 0.42
C PHE A 173 10.30 4.09 -0.60
N PHE A 174 10.80 4.24 -1.83
CA PHE A 174 10.68 3.24 -2.89
C PHE A 174 11.28 1.89 -2.49
N TRP A 175 12.51 1.88 -1.95
CA TRP A 175 13.14 0.65 -1.46
C TRP A 175 12.41 0.04 -0.27
N THR A 176 11.82 0.86 0.59
CA THR A 176 11.01 0.37 1.70
C THR A 176 9.76 -0.33 1.18
N VAL A 177 9.07 0.24 0.20
CA VAL A 177 7.88 -0.38 -0.41
C VAL A 177 8.25 -1.70 -1.11
N ILE A 178 9.35 -1.73 -1.87
CA ILE A 178 9.83 -2.96 -2.52
C ILE A 178 10.19 -4.02 -1.47
N GLY A 179 10.93 -3.63 -0.44
CA GLY A 179 11.32 -4.53 0.65
C GLY A 179 10.12 -5.11 1.39
N LEU A 180 9.13 -4.27 1.70
CA LEU A 180 7.88 -4.73 2.33
C LEU A 180 7.09 -5.68 1.42
N ARG A 181 7.03 -5.41 0.12
CA ARG A 181 6.40 -6.33 -0.85
C ARG A 181 7.12 -7.66 -0.92
N PHE A 182 8.44 -7.64 -0.91
CA PHE A 182 9.23 -8.86 -0.87
C PHE A 182 8.96 -9.67 0.41
N VAL A 183 8.98 -9.00 1.58
CA VAL A 183 8.65 -9.62 2.87
C VAL A 183 7.23 -10.17 2.85
N GLN A 184 6.24 -9.43 2.34
CA GLN A 184 4.87 -9.90 2.19
C GLN A 184 4.79 -11.18 1.36
N THR A 185 5.49 -11.23 0.23
CA THR A 185 5.51 -12.40 -0.67
C THR A 185 6.14 -13.61 0.04
N GLU A 186 7.23 -13.42 0.76
CA GLU A 186 7.87 -14.51 1.52
C GLU A 186 7.01 -14.98 2.70
N LEU A 187 6.35 -14.06 3.40
CA LEU A 187 5.41 -14.42 4.45
C LEU A 187 4.21 -15.22 3.91
N ILE A 188 3.68 -14.85 2.75
CA ILE A 188 2.60 -15.61 2.08
C ILE A 188 3.05 -17.03 1.77
N LYS A 189 4.27 -17.23 1.26
CA LYS A 189 4.81 -18.56 0.95
C LYS A 189 4.96 -19.46 2.19
N HIS A 190 5.38 -18.88 3.31
CA HIS A 190 5.65 -19.65 4.52
C HIS A 190 4.43 -19.78 5.45
N PHE A 191 3.51 -18.80 5.42
CA PHE A 191 2.37 -18.67 6.32
C PHE A 191 1.07 -18.41 5.56
N GLN A 192 0.80 -19.21 4.50
CA GLN A 192 -0.32 -19.02 3.57
C GLN A 192 -1.67 -18.76 4.26
N HIS A 193 -1.98 -19.50 5.32
CA HIS A 193 -3.25 -19.36 6.05
C HIS A 193 -3.28 -18.19 7.05
N SER A 194 -2.12 -17.58 7.35
CA SER A 194 -2.02 -16.56 8.39
C SER A 194 -2.02 -15.12 7.86
N ILE A 195 -1.72 -14.92 6.56
CA ILE A 195 -1.68 -13.59 5.92
C ILE A 195 -2.73 -13.47 4.85
N PHE A 196 -2.84 -14.47 3.98
CA PHE A 196 -3.86 -14.56 2.96
C PHE A 196 -4.34 -16.00 2.89
N SER A 197 -5.62 -16.23 3.15
CA SER A 197 -6.23 -17.54 2.90
C SER A 197 -6.57 -17.67 1.40
N ILE A 198 -5.52 -17.76 0.58
CA ILE A 198 -5.66 -18.07 -0.83
C ILE A 198 -5.72 -19.60 -0.93
N GLU A 199 -6.81 -20.14 -1.45
CA GLU A 199 -6.80 -21.52 -1.91
C GLU A 199 -5.86 -21.57 -3.12
N SER A 200 -4.85 -22.46 -3.05
CA SER A 200 -3.90 -22.63 -4.14
C SER A 200 -4.65 -22.97 -5.43
N PRO A 201 -4.22 -22.45 -6.60
CA PRO A 201 -4.88 -22.72 -7.88
C PRO A 201 -4.96 -24.21 -8.23
N ASP A 202 -4.24 -25.07 -7.54
CA ASP A 202 -4.19 -26.51 -7.76
C ASP A 202 -5.49 -27.26 -7.40
N ASN A 203 -6.46 -26.61 -6.76
CA ASN A 203 -7.76 -27.21 -6.40
C ASN A 203 -8.89 -26.91 -7.41
N TYR A 204 -8.57 -26.34 -8.56
CA TYR A 204 -9.54 -26.03 -9.61
C TYR A 204 -9.48 -26.95 -10.84
N TRP A 205 -8.94 -28.18 -10.69
CA TRP A 205 -8.96 -29.23 -11.72
C TRP A 205 -9.82 -30.42 -11.31
#